data_63f05c2a1b95d6d0be931d1c7f3f4520
#
_entry.id   63f05c2a1b95d6d0be931d1c7f3f4520
#
_cell.length_a   1.000
_cell.length_b   1.000
_cell.length_c   1.000
_cell.angle_alpha   90.00
_cell.angle_beta   90.00
_cell.angle_gamma   90.00
#
_symmetry.space_group_name_H-M   'P 1'
#
loop_
_entity.id
_entity.type
_entity.pdbx_description
1 polymer ?
#
loop_
_entity_poly.entity_id
_entity_poly.type
_entity_poly.pdbx_seq_one_letter_code
_entity_poly.pdbx_strand_id
1 'polypeptide(L)'
;DYYPLSGINNITSENIWLAYQLYRPSDDSGYIVAFRRKDNPDKSYTVNLSGLHPDHTYILTNKDTGEAIKKTGKELANGFTLTLDNPQSSLIIKYQSSTTAIQKLSVGKKTDVKLRAIGAELDPHFLSQNVTRNDGAKAEDWERIVVKRVKEMGLQSLRVMVMPQWYEPKNDNPDASKIDWHNFTFNSVEMQSLYKVLDMAQEQKMEVTLVLWGAPPGHFLAEGNYGNWVVAPTNYEEWSENFSALVQHLLNNKKYTCVKEITPINEPDWSYIIKGKAAPTADYIEMCKVLDRRFKEDGIRNKVHFSLSDNSDGGTGTHKYLAACTKGLANVADVFNSHTYIFGYETPNSTILDWEKQNSQLASSVGKAHFIGEFGGNQCVGATRQKDIDLYERGVLMTRIAINLLNAGASGVSYWSLIDQYYGKDADYGAMQQLGLWKYVKKTYASEPYYNDIKSDYEVRPQYYAYSLLTRFIRPGAEIYPIATPEEWYAGTAVRNTNGKWVYVFANGMDQEKAISLINQHTQTKGNYQVYRYIKDGLPTTDQMLAPDAQPLKVNDKILCLLPAHSVIVLKQE
;
A
#
# COMPACT_ATOMS: atom_id res chain seq x y z
N ASP A 1 5.10 37.86 -17.54
CA ASP A 1 5.88 38.82 -18.38
C ASP A 1 6.11 38.20 -19.76
N TYR A 2 6.25 39.08 -20.77
CA TYR A 2 6.53 38.71 -22.15
C TYR A 2 7.82 39.44 -22.61
N TYR A 3 8.77 38.67 -23.13
CA TYR A 3 10.02 39.17 -23.67
C TYR A 3 10.20 38.72 -25.11
N PRO A 4 10.25 39.63 -26.10
CA PRO A 4 10.66 39.27 -27.45
C PRO A 4 12.13 38.83 -27.44
N LEU A 5 12.40 37.68 -28.07
CA LEU A 5 13.75 37.11 -28.21
C LEU A 5 14.32 37.32 -29.62
N SER A 6 13.48 37.58 -30.59
CA SER A 6 13.85 37.95 -31.96
C SER A 6 13.40 39.38 -32.26
N GLY A 7 13.98 40.02 -33.27
CA GLY A 7 13.63 41.38 -33.68
C GLY A 7 12.13 41.51 -34.04
N ILE A 8 11.42 42.35 -33.31
CA ILE A 8 9.97 42.58 -33.50
C ILE A 8 9.64 43.46 -34.71
N ASN A 9 10.62 44.15 -35.28
CA ASN A 9 10.44 45.11 -36.36
C ASN A 9 10.10 44.48 -37.71
N ASN A 10 10.11 43.14 -37.81
CA ASN A 10 9.90 42.43 -39.05
C ASN A 10 9.22 41.06 -38.88
N ILE A 11 8.17 41.01 -38.09
CA ILE A 11 7.44 39.79 -37.73
C ILE A 11 6.78 39.07 -38.92
N THR A 12 6.63 39.75 -40.04
CA THR A 12 6.05 39.16 -41.28
C THR A 12 7.11 38.57 -42.18
N SER A 13 8.40 38.80 -41.94
CA SER A 13 9.48 38.26 -42.78
C SER A 13 9.65 36.75 -42.63
N GLU A 14 9.67 36.00 -43.71
CA GLU A 14 9.77 34.54 -43.69
C GLU A 14 11.22 34.00 -43.62
N ASN A 15 12.20 34.88 -43.71
CA ASN A 15 13.64 34.51 -43.69
C ASN A 15 14.33 34.71 -42.33
N ILE A 16 13.54 34.91 -41.25
CA ILE A 16 14.05 35.12 -39.90
C ILE A 16 13.48 34.11 -38.92
N TRP A 17 14.11 33.98 -37.74
CA TRP A 17 13.52 33.33 -36.59
C TRP A 17 12.48 34.28 -35.95
N LEU A 18 11.38 33.68 -35.46
CA LEU A 18 10.47 34.35 -34.54
C LEU A 18 10.55 33.60 -33.20
N ALA A 19 10.98 34.29 -32.16
CA ALA A 19 11.10 33.70 -30.83
C ALA A 19 10.68 34.71 -29.74
N TYR A 20 10.06 34.18 -28.70
CA TYR A 20 9.70 34.96 -27.52
C TYR A 20 9.76 34.09 -26.26
N GLN A 21 9.91 34.78 -25.12
CA GLN A 21 9.90 34.22 -23.80
C GLN A 21 8.63 34.66 -23.06
N LEU A 22 7.95 33.72 -22.44
CA LEU A 22 6.94 33.95 -21.42
C LEU A 22 7.57 33.66 -20.05
N TYR A 23 7.42 34.55 -19.09
CA TYR A 23 7.97 34.40 -17.74
C TYR A 23 6.90 34.68 -16.69
N ARG A 24 6.81 33.83 -15.70
CA ARG A 24 5.93 33.95 -14.55
C ARG A 24 6.77 34.08 -13.28
N PRO A 25 6.92 35.32 -12.75
CA PRO A 25 7.76 35.58 -11.59
C PRO A 25 7.34 34.86 -10.30
N SER A 26 6.04 34.57 -10.16
CA SER A 26 5.48 33.97 -8.93
C SER A 26 6.02 32.58 -8.61
N ASP A 27 6.45 31.83 -9.62
CA ASP A 27 7.01 30.48 -9.49
C ASP A 27 8.33 30.31 -10.26
N ASP A 28 8.91 31.43 -10.68
CA ASP A 28 10.19 31.49 -11.42
C ASP A 28 10.25 30.47 -12.58
N SER A 29 9.17 30.45 -13.38
CA SER A 29 8.97 29.53 -14.50
C SER A 29 8.51 30.22 -15.76
N GLY A 30 8.57 29.51 -16.90
CA GLY A 30 8.07 30.06 -18.14
C GLY A 30 8.24 29.15 -19.34
N TYR A 31 8.07 29.77 -20.51
CA TYR A 31 8.20 29.10 -21.79
C TYR A 31 9.06 29.92 -22.74
N ILE A 32 9.86 29.23 -23.55
CA ILE A 32 10.46 29.75 -24.77
C ILE A 32 9.65 29.16 -25.91
N VAL A 33 9.12 30.01 -26.77
CA VAL A 33 8.42 29.60 -28.00
C VAL A 33 9.18 30.15 -29.18
N ALA A 34 9.54 29.29 -30.12
CA ALA A 34 10.36 29.66 -31.27
C ALA A 34 9.85 29.01 -32.54
N PHE A 35 9.99 29.73 -33.65
CA PHE A 35 9.61 29.30 -34.99
C PHE A 35 10.76 29.57 -35.95
N ARG A 36 11.22 28.51 -36.63
CA ARG A 36 12.07 28.66 -37.83
C ARG A 36 11.16 28.82 -39.02
N ARG A 37 11.12 30.03 -39.56
CA ARG A 37 10.21 30.37 -40.65
C ARG A 37 10.67 29.77 -41.98
N LYS A 38 9.78 29.80 -42.98
CA LYS A 38 9.89 29.04 -44.24
C LYS A 38 11.19 29.23 -44.98
N ASP A 39 11.63 30.48 -45.17
CA ASP A 39 12.77 30.84 -45.98
C ASP A 39 14.04 31.13 -45.15
N ASN A 40 14.03 30.75 -43.86
CA ASN A 40 15.16 30.95 -43.00
C ASN A 40 16.24 29.87 -43.22
N PRO A 41 17.47 30.23 -43.66
CA PRO A 41 18.51 29.26 -43.87
C PRO A 41 19.15 28.74 -42.58
N ASP A 42 19.04 29.49 -41.48
CA ASP A 42 19.78 29.20 -40.25
C ASP A 42 19.04 28.15 -39.40
N LYS A 43 19.69 27.02 -39.17
CA LYS A 43 19.15 25.94 -38.32
C LYS A 43 19.17 26.29 -36.83
N SER A 44 19.99 27.22 -36.42
CA SER A 44 20.18 27.58 -35.01
C SER A 44 20.02 29.08 -34.80
N TYR A 45 19.52 29.46 -33.64
CA TYR A 45 19.36 30.83 -33.24
C TYR A 45 19.68 31.00 -31.75
N THR A 46 20.58 31.91 -31.39
CA THR A 46 20.95 32.15 -30.01
C THR A 46 20.11 33.29 -29.43
N VAL A 47 19.49 33.02 -28.28
CA VAL A 47 18.63 33.96 -27.54
C VAL A 47 19.17 34.25 -26.16
N ASN A 48 18.88 35.45 -25.62
CA ASN A 48 19.21 35.84 -24.27
C ASN A 48 17.92 35.96 -23.46
N LEU A 49 17.76 35.13 -22.42
CA LEU A 49 16.56 35.15 -21.61
C LEU A 49 16.62 36.32 -20.58
N SER A 50 15.47 36.89 -20.31
CA SER A 50 15.32 38.05 -19.43
C SER A 50 14.52 37.71 -18.18
N GLY A 51 14.69 38.52 -17.12
CA GLY A 51 13.92 38.41 -15.88
C GLY A 51 14.32 37.25 -14.95
N LEU A 52 15.25 36.40 -15.37
CA LEU A 52 15.69 35.23 -14.59
C LEU A 52 16.65 35.66 -13.46
N HIS A 53 16.60 34.91 -12.36
CA HIS A 53 17.58 35.06 -11.29
C HIS A 53 18.94 34.48 -11.70
N PRO A 54 20.04 35.24 -11.73
CA PRO A 54 21.34 34.80 -12.27
C PRO A 54 21.89 33.54 -11.61
N ASP A 55 21.71 33.43 -10.29
CA ASP A 55 22.26 32.35 -9.47
C ASP A 55 21.32 31.12 -9.35
N HIS A 56 20.10 31.22 -9.88
CA HIS A 56 19.19 30.09 -9.92
C HIS A 56 19.58 29.14 -11.07
N THR A 57 19.44 27.85 -10.82
CA THR A 57 19.51 26.82 -11.87
C THR A 57 18.12 26.56 -12.42
N TYR A 58 17.98 26.59 -13.71
CA TYR A 58 16.74 26.31 -14.42
C TYR A 58 16.84 24.96 -15.13
N ILE A 59 15.76 24.17 -15.05
CA ILE A 59 15.55 22.98 -15.87
C ILE A 59 14.76 23.43 -17.09
N LEU A 60 15.36 23.21 -18.27
CA LEU A 60 14.72 23.49 -19.55
C LEU A 60 14.29 22.16 -20.17
N THR A 61 13.01 21.98 -20.40
CA THR A 61 12.44 20.76 -20.99
C THR A 61 11.85 21.06 -22.36
N ASN A 62 12.36 20.44 -23.38
CA ASN A 62 11.76 20.43 -24.71
C ASN A 62 10.42 19.66 -24.65
N LYS A 63 9.32 20.30 -25.01
CA LYS A 63 7.98 19.71 -24.89
C LYS A 63 7.69 18.69 -25.99
N ASP A 64 8.43 18.69 -27.09
CA ASP A 64 8.25 17.78 -28.21
C ASP A 64 9.05 16.48 -28.01
N THR A 65 10.28 16.58 -27.45
CA THR A 65 11.17 15.41 -27.28
C THR A 65 11.23 14.90 -25.84
N GLY A 66 10.84 15.70 -24.88
CA GLY A 66 10.99 15.40 -23.44
C GLY A 66 12.41 15.57 -22.92
N GLU A 67 13.39 15.92 -23.76
CA GLU A 67 14.76 16.17 -23.31
C GLU A 67 14.84 17.35 -22.35
N ALA A 68 15.60 17.18 -21.28
CA ALA A 68 15.79 18.19 -20.26
C ALA A 68 17.28 18.51 -20.07
N ILE A 69 17.59 19.81 -20.00
CA ILE A 69 18.93 20.32 -19.70
C ILE A 69 18.88 21.26 -18.50
N LYS A 70 20.01 21.44 -17.82
CA LYS A 70 20.15 22.39 -16.72
C LYS A 70 21.07 23.52 -17.11
N LYS A 71 20.67 24.75 -16.82
CA LYS A 71 21.43 25.99 -17.03
C LYS A 71 21.18 26.96 -15.90
N THR A 72 22.18 27.73 -15.51
CA THR A 72 21.99 28.86 -14.60
C THR A 72 21.28 30.01 -15.30
N GLY A 73 20.58 30.86 -14.53
CA GLY A 73 19.97 32.06 -15.09
C GLY A 73 21.01 32.97 -15.75
N LYS A 74 22.24 33.00 -15.21
CA LYS A 74 23.39 33.72 -15.80
C LYS A 74 23.78 33.15 -17.18
N GLU A 75 23.83 31.81 -17.33
CA GLU A 75 24.11 31.18 -18.64
C GLU A 75 23.01 31.50 -19.64
N LEU A 76 21.74 31.41 -19.21
CA LEU A 76 20.57 31.68 -20.06
C LEU A 76 20.47 33.12 -20.51
N ALA A 77 20.90 34.07 -19.66
CA ALA A 77 20.95 35.48 -19.99
C ALA A 77 22.10 35.84 -20.96
N ASN A 78 23.16 35.01 -21.01
CA ASN A 78 24.34 35.23 -21.83
C ASN A 78 24.36 34.47 -23.16
N GLY A 79 23.36 33.65 -23.43
CA GLY A 79 23.20 32.98 -24.71
C GLY A 79 22.71 31.55 -24.57
N PHE A 80 21.53 31.26 -25.10
CA PHE A 80 20.95 29.96 -25.22
C PHE A 80 20.61 29.67 -26.68
N THR A 81 21.18 28.59 -27.24
CA THR A 81 21.02 28.25 -28.63
C THR A 81 19.81 27.33 -28.84
N LEU A 82 18.87 27.78 -29.63
CA LEU A 82 17.71 27.03 -30.13
C LEU A 82 18.07 26.38 -31.46
N THR A 83 17.67 25.14 -31.69
CA THR A 83 17.95 24.41 -32.92
C THR A 83 16.70 23.76 -33.49
N LEU A 84 16.42 23.94 -34.78
CA LEU A 84 15.34 23.31 -35.52
C LEU A 84 15.90 22.91 -36.91
N ASP A 85 15.93 21.64 -37.20
CA ASP A 85 16.51 21.12 -38.44
C ASP A 85 15.71 21.49 -39.68
N ASN A 86 14.39 21.57 -39.56
CA ASN A 86 13.49 21.83 -40.66
C ASN A 86 12.95 23.27 -40.64
N PRO A 87 12.86 23.97 -41.79
CA PRO A 87 12.08 25.19 -41.89
C PRO A 87 10.59 24.89 -41.67
N GLN A 88 9.79 25.90 -41.41
CA GLN A 88 8.36 25.81 -41.04
C GLN A 88 8.10 24.90 -39.82
N SER A 89 9.00 24.92 -38.86
CA SER A 89 8.88 24.16 -37.62
C SER A 89 8.86 25.08 -36.39
N SER A 90 8.39 24.54 -35.28
CA SER A 90 8.30 25.24 -33.98
C SER A 90 8.98 24.43 -32.88
N LEU A 91 9.32 25.13 -31.82
CA LEU A 91 9.92 24.57 -30.61
C LEU A 91 9.30 25.22 -29.39
N ILE A 92 8.87 24.40 -28.44
CA ILE A 92 8.40 24.86 -27.14
C ILE A 92 9.28 24.26 -26.05
N ILE A 93 9.98 25.13 -25.32
CA ILE A 93 10.77 24.76 -24.16
C ILE A 93 10.11 25.32 -22.91
N LYS A 94 9.67 24.46 -22.01
CA LYS A 94 9.31 24.85 -20.64
C LYS A 94 10.59 25.04 -19.84
N TYR A 95 10.75 26.15 -19.15
CA TYR A 95 11.80 26.29 -18.15
C TYR A 95 11.20 26.59 -16.76
N GLN A 96 11.86 26.10 -15.73
CA GLN A 96 11.47 26.31 -14.36
C GLN A 96 12.72 26.37 -13.48
N SER A 97 12.77 27.35 -12.58
CA SER A 97 13.84 27.44 -11.61
C SER A 97 13.87 26.14 -10.77
N SER A 98 15.03 25.51 -10.73
CA SER A 98 15.31 24.42 -9.80
C SER A 98 15.96 25.00 -8.55
N THR A 99 15.30 25.95 -7.90
CA THR A 99 15.67 26.43 -6.57
C THR A 99 15.32 25.42 -5.47
N THR A 100 14.97 24.21 -5.84
CA THR A 100 14.87 23.11 -4.90
C THR A 100 16.27 22.89 -4.36
N ALA A 101 16.58 23.52 -3.24
CA ALA A 101 17.83 23.29 -2.53
C ALA A 101 18.01 21.76 -2.41
N ILE A 102 19.14 21.26 -2.90
CA ILE A 102 19.41 19.81 -2.81
C ILE A 102 19.44 19.44 -1.33
N GLN A 103 18.42 18.74 -0.90
CA GLN A 103 18.31 18.28 0.48
C GLN A 103 19.30 17.13 0.70
N LYS A 104 20.21 17.33 1.65
CA LYS A 104 21.17 16.31 2.04
C LYS A 104 20.50 15.35 3.02
N LEU A 105 20.33 14.11 2.62
CA LEU A 105 19.75 13.04 3.43
C LEU A 105 20.81 11.99 3.75
N SER A 106 20.61 11.30 4.86
CA SER A 106 21.42 10.15 5.25
C SER A 106 20.54 8.99 5.69
N VAL A 107 21.00 7.77 5.45
CA VAL A 107 20.35 6.55 5.93
C VAL A 107 20.61 6.43 7.43
N GLY A 108 19.55 6.30 8.21
CA GLY A 108 19.62 6.16 9.67
C GLY A 108 20.11 4.79 10.13
N LYS A 109 20.05 4.53 11.43
CA LYS A 109 20.27 3.21 12.00
C LYS A 109 19.08 2.31 11.66
N LYS A 110 19.35 1.01 11.48
CA LYS A 110 18.27 0.04 11.24
C LYS A 110 17.32 -0.06 12.43
N THR A 111 16.08 -0.41 12.14
CA THR A 111 15.10 -0.79 13.16
C THR A 111 15.51 -2.12 13.83
N ASP A 112 14.98 -2.37 15.02
CA ASP A 112 15.32 -3.59 15.79
C ASP A 112 14.63 -4.85 15.25
N VAL A 113 13.64 -4.67 14.37
CA VAL A 113 12.87 -5.77 13.78
C VAL A 113 13.21 -5.96 12.30
N LYS A 114 13.16 -7.21 11.84
CA LYS A 114 13.22 -7.53 10.41
C LYS A 114 11.82 -7.56 9.84
N LEU A 115 11.72 -7.22 8.57
CA LEU A 115 10.45 -7.29 7.85
C LEU A 115 9.94 -8.74 7.83
N ARG A 116 8.71 -8.94 8.24
CA ARG A 116 7.98 -10.21 8.09
C ARG A 116 7.32 -10.29 6.73
N ALA A 117 6.47 -9.31 6.41
CA ALA A 117 5.77 -9.27 5.13
C ALA A 117 5.21 -7.89 4.81
N ILE A 118 4.99 -7.64 3.51
CA ILE A 118 4.07 -6.64 2.99
C ILE A 118 2.93 -7.40 2.30
N GLY A 119 1.77 -7.40 2.93
CA GLY A 119 0.62 -8.21 2.59
C GLY A 119 -0.64 -7.43 2.26
N ALA A 120 -1.71 -8.16 2.07
CA ALA A 120 -3.05 -7.61 1.92
C ALA A 120 -4.12 -8.59 2.42
N GLU A 121 -5.31 -8.05 2.66
CA GLU A 121 -6.51 -8.85 2.94
C GLU A 121 -7.08 -9.42 1.65
N LEU A 122 -7.53 -10.67 1.70
CA LEU A 122 -8.36 -11.29 0.67
C LEU A 122 -9.47 -12.12 1.31
N ASP A 123 -10.70 -11.65 1.15
CA ASP A 123 -11.88 -12.36 1.61
C ASP A 123 -12.24 -13.52 0.65
N PRO A 124 -12.36 -14.77 1.14
CA PRO A 124 -12.76 -15.91 0.32
C PRO A 124 -14.15 -15.79 -0.30
N HIS A 125 -15.01 -14.87 0.17
CA HIS A 125 -16.35 -14.64 -0.39
C HIS A 125 -16.37 -14.36 -1.88
N PHE A 126 -15.30 -13.81 -2.44
CA PHE A 126 -15.18 -13.61 -3.88
C PHE A 126 -15.63 -14.81 -4.71
N LEU A 127 -15.23 -16.03 -4.33
CA LEU A 127 -15.53 -17.24 -5.08
C LEU A 127 -16.88 -17.85 -4.69
N SER A 128 -17.25 -17.80 -3.42
CA SER A 128 -18.54 -18.33 -2.96
C SER A 128 -19.71 -17.52 -3.52
N GLN A 129 -19.57 -16.22 -3.63
CA GLN A 129 -20.60 -15.34 -4.22
C GLN A 129 -20.80 -15.59 -5.70
N ASN A 130 -19.75 -15.85 -6.48
CA ASN A 130 -19.85 -16.21 -7.88
C ASN A 130 -20.73 -17.46 -8.10
N VAL A 131 -20.61 -18.43 -7.20
CA VAL A 131 -21.37 -19.69 -7.28
C VAL A 131 -22.81 -19.51 -6.82
N THR A 132 -23.03 -18.74 -5.74
CA THR A 132 -24.35 -18.68 -5.08
C THR A 132 -25.23 -17.52 -5.54
N ARG A 133 -24.68 -16.43 -6.06
CA ARG A 133 -25.39 -15.17 -6.30
C ARG A 133 -25.48 -14.71 -7.76
N ASN A 134 -24.74 -15.34 -8.67
CA ASN A 134 -24.72 -15.01 -10.11
C ASN A 134 -24.54 -13.49 -10.35
N ASP A 135 -23.55 -12.89 -9.69
CA ASP A 135 -23.25 -11.46 -9.70
C ASP A 135 -22.53 -11.00 -10.97
N GLY A 136 -22.19 -11.91 -11.87
CA GLY A 136 -21.51 -11.66 -13.13
C GLY A 136 -20.03 -11.99 -13.13
N ALA A 137 -19.42 -12.28 -11.98
CA ALA A 137 -18.08 -12.83 -11.93
C ALA A 137 -18.10 -14.29 -12.38
N LYS A 138 -17.00 -14.76 -12.96
CA LYS A 138 -16.87 -16.09 -13.55
C LYS A 138 -15.77 -16.88 -12.83
N ALA A 139 -15.87 -18.20 -12.86
CA ALA A 139 -14.90 -19.08 -12.22
C ALA A 139 -13.46 -18.86 -12.75
N GLU A 140 -13.30 -18.61 -14.05
CA GLU A 140 -12.01 -18.32 -14.68
C GLU A 140 -11.41 -16.98 -14.27
N ASP A 141 -12.18 -16.05 -13.70
CA ASP A 141 -11.70 -14.76 -13.24
C ASP A 141 -10.74 -14.90 -12.05
N TRP A 142 -10.85 -15.98 -11.29
CA TRP A 142 -9.91 -16.28 -10.23
C TRP A 142 -8.47 -16.37 -10.75
N GLU A 143 -8.23 -17.24 -11.73
CA GLU A 143 -6.89 -17.44 -12.31
C GLU A 143 -6.46 -16.21 -13.13
N ARG A 144 -7.36 -15.72 -13.97
CA ARG A 144 -7.09 -14.66 -14.92
C ARG A 144 -6.82 -13.31 -14.26
N ILE A 145 -7.46 -13.01 -13.13
CA ILE A 145 -7.37 -11.72 -12.45
C ILE A 145 -6.62 -11.84 -11.13
N VAL A 146 -7.15 -12.64 -10.18
CA VAL A 146 -6.62 -12.62 -8.81
C VAL A 146 -5.25 -13.28 -8.74
N VAL A 147 -5.13 -14.53 -9.18
CA VAL A 147 -3.86 -15.28 -9.13
C VAL A 147 -2.78 -14.58 -9.93
N LYS A 148 -3.11 -14.10 -11.16
CA LYS A 148 -2.19 -13.33 -12.01
C LYS A 148 -1.68 -12.09 -11.29
N ARG A 149 -2.57 -11.23 -10.79
CA ARG A 149 -2.19 -9.96 -10.16
C ARG A 149 -1.41 -10.14 -8.87
N VAL A 150 -1.83 -11.06 -8.01
CA VAL A 150 -1.11 -11.40 -6.78
C VAL A 150 0.33 -11.83 -7.07
N LYS A 151 0.51 -12.67 -8.10
CA LYS A 151 1.84 -13.11 -8.57
C LYS A 151 2.68 -11.95 -9.11
N GLU A 152 2.10 -11.11 -9.97
CA GLU A 152 2.80 -9.96 -10.58
C GLU A 152 3.17 -8.90 -9.55
N MET A 153 2.29 -8.66 -8.56
CA MET A 153 2.59 -7.81 -7.42
C MET A 153 3.69 -8.38 -6.52
N GLY A 154 3.98 -9.68 -6.60
CA GLY A 154 4.91 -10.34 -5.69
C GLY A 154 4.47 -10.24 -4.24
N LEU A 155 3.17 -10.34 -3.97
CA LEU A 155 2.59 -10.27 -2.64
C LEU A 155 3.20 -11.35 -1.74
N GLN A 156 3.35 -11.07 -0.45
CA GLN A 156 4.15 -11.91 0.44
C GLN A 156 3.32 -12.61 1.51
N SER A 157 2.20 -12.01 1.88
CA SER A 157 1.27 -12.59 2.83
C SER A 157 -0.17 -12.21 2.52
N LEU A 158 -1.09 -13.06 2.97
CA LEU A 158 -2.51 -12.80 2.96
C LEU A 158 -3.05 -12.87 4.38
N ARG A 159 -3.87 -11.91 4.74
CA ARG A 159 -4.79 -11.99 5.87
C ARG A 159 -6.13 -12.49 5.33
N VAL A 160 -6.66 -13.57 5.86
CA VAL A 160 -7.81 -14.27 5.29
C VAL A 160 -8.87 -14.48 6.34
N MET A 161 -10.05 -13.94 6.09
CA MET A 161 -11.21 -14.09 6.94
C MET A 161 -11.78 -15.51 6.87
N VAL A 162 -12.18 -16.07 8.00
CA VAL A 162 -12.89 -17.34 8.12
C VAL A 162 -14.03 -17.21 9.12
N MET A 163 -15.15 -17.84 8.85
CA MET A 163 -16.31 -17.85 9.73
C MET A 163 -16.61 -19.27 10.22
N PRO A 164 -16.95 -19.46 11.52
CA PRO A 164 -17.17 -20.78 12.11
C PRO A 164 -18.30 -21.58 11.43
N GLN A 165 -19.37 -20.92 10.99
CA GLN A 165 -20.49 -21.60 10.32
C GLN A 165 -20.13 -22.21 8.94
N TRP A 166 -18.96 -21.90 8.37
CA TRP A 166 -18.53 -22.47 7.10
C TRP A 166 -18.16 -23.94 7.23
N TYR A 167 -17.70 -24.36 8.42
CA TYR A 167 -17.21 -25.72 8.65
C TYR A 167 -17.84 -26.40 9.87
N GLU A 168 -18.44 -25.64 10.79
CA GLU A 168 -19.22 -26.16 11.91
C GLU A 168 -20.50 -25.34 12.08
N PRO A 169 -21.53 -25.57 11.24
CA PRO A 169 -22.80 -24.83 11.31
C PRO A 169 -23.64 -25.17 12.53
N LYS A 170 -23.35 -26.29 13.17
CA LYS A 170 -24.01 -26.78 14.41
C LYS A 170 -22.94 -27.38 15.31
N ASN A 171 -23.16 -27.31 16.63
CA ASN A 171 -22.29 -28.01 17.58
C ASN A 171 -22.19 -29.50 17.22
N ASP A 172 -20.98 -30.04 17.16
CA ASP A 172 -20.70 -31.43 16.81
C ASP A 172 -21.07 -32.39 17.95
N ASN A 173 -20.81 -31.99 19.22
CA ASN A 173 -21.12 -32.76 20.41
C ASN A 173 -21.12 -31.87 21.66
N PRO A 174 -21.65 -32.30 22.82
CA PRO A 174 -21.72 -31.51 24.03
C PRO A 174 -20.41 -31.42 24.84
N ASP A 175 -19.34 -32.09 24.40
CA ASP A 175 -18.06 -32.19 25.12
C ASP A 175 -16.95 -31.47 24.31
N ALA A 176 -16.75 -30.20 24.59
CA ALA A 176 -15.74 -29.34 23.93
C ALA A 176 -14.29 -29.84 24.01
N SER A 177 -14.00 -30.87 24.79
CA SER A 177 -12.70 -31.54 24.83
C SER A 177 -12.45 -32.50 23.67
N LYS A 178 -13.49 -32.81 22.90
CA LYS A 178 -13.46 -33.89 21.86
C LYS A 178 -14.07 -33.38 20.56
N ILE A 179 -13.28 -33.42 19.50
CA ILE A 179 -13.76 -33.16 18.14
C ILE A 179 -14.46 -34.39 17.57
N ASP A 180 -15.75 -34.29 17.26
CA ASP A 180 -16.41 -35.31 16.41
C ASP A 180 -16.32 -34.92 14.93
N TRP A 181 -15.25 -35.34 14.31
CA TRP A 181 -14.93 -35.04 12.91
C TRP A 181 -16.04 -35.41 11.90
N HIS A 182 -16.99 -36.29 12.25
CA HIS A 182 -18.10 -36.67 11.36
C HIS A 182 -19.15 -35.56 11.23
N ASN A 183 -19.21 -34.64 12.19
CA ASN A 183 -20.19 -33.58 12.21
C ASN A 183 -19.66 -32.26 11.63
N PHE A 184 -18.35 -32.16 11.37
CA PHE A 184 -17.76 -31.01 10.67
C PHE A 184 -18.03 -31.06 9.15
N THR A 185 -18.29 -29.91 8.55
CA THR A 185 -18.63 -29.74 7.13
C THR A 185 -17.51 -29.02 6.37
N PHE A 186 -16.41 -29.71 6.10
CA PHE A 186 -15.26 -29.11 5.39
C PHE A 186 -15.42 -29.06 3.85
N ASN A 187 -16.61 -29.24 3.32
CA ASN A 187 -16.93 -29.24 1.89
C ASN A 187 -17.97 -28.18 1.49
N SER A 188 -18.29 -27.22 2.38
CA SER A 188 -19.17 -26.10 2.05
C SER A 188 -18.59 -25.26 0.90
N VAL A 189 -19.41 -24.42 0.27
CA VAL A 189 -18.99 -23.54 -0.83
C VAL A 189 -17.93 -22.55 -0.34
N GLU A 190 -18.08 -22.05 0.87
CA GLU A 190 -17.13 -21.13 1.51
C GLU A 190 -15.79 -21.83 1.80
N MET A 191 -15.81 -23.08 2.28
CA MET A 191 -14.59 -23.85 2.48
C MET A 191 -13.87 -24.16 1.16
N GLN A 192 -14.60 -24.47 0.07
CA GLN A 192 -14.00 -24.62 -1.25
C GLN A 192 -13.37 -23.31 -1.74
N SER A 193 -13.97 -22.18 -1.44
CA SER A 193 -13.40 -20.84 -1.73
C SER A 193 -12.14 -20.57 -0.92
N LEU A 194 -12.14 -20.90 0.36
CA LEU A 194 -10.95 -20.82 1.22
C LEU A 194 -9.80 -21.66 0.67
N TYR A 195 -10.07 -22.90 0.26
CA TYR A 195 -9.03 -23.78 -0.30
C TYR A 195 -8.39 -23.19 -1.55
N LYS A 196 -9.15 -22.56 -2.44
CA LYS A 196 -8.57 -21.88 -3.61
C LYS A 196 -7.63 -20.73 -3.23
N VAL A 197 -7.97 -19.97 -2.20
CA VAL A 197 -7.08 -18.92 -1.67
C VAL A 197 -5.80 -19.54 -1.09
N LEU A 198 -5.93 -20.62 -0.32
CA LEU A 198 -4.78 -21.32 0.26
C LEU A 198 -3.92 -22.04 -0.78
N ASP A 199 -4.52 -22.62 -1.82
CA ASP A 199 -3.81 -23.21 -2.96
C ASP A 199 -2.92 -22.16 -3.65
N MET A 200 -3.49 -20.99 -3.97
CA MET A 200 -2.74 -19.87 -4.53
C MET A 200 -1.61 -19.41 -3.59
N ALA A 201 -1.90 -19.25 -2.30
CA ALA A 201 -0.91 -18.81 -1.32
C ALA A 201 0.24 -19.83 -1.20
N GLN A 202 -0.07 -21.13 -1.19
CA GLN A 202 0.92 -22.19 -1.10
C GLN A 202 1.78 -22.27 -2.36
N GLU A 203 1.18 -22.22 -3.54
CA GLU A 203 1.89 -22.22 -4.81
C GLU A 203 2.85 -21.02 -4.94
N GLN A 204 2.39 -19.85 -4.55
CA GLN A 204 3.18 -18.62 -4.61
C GLN A 204 4.09 -18.40 -3.39
N LYS A 205 4.13 -19.35 -2.44
CA LYS A 205 4.97 -19.31 -1.22
C LYS A 205 4.69 -18.09 -0.35
N MET A 206 3.42 -17.69 -0.26
CA MET A 206 2.97 -16.64 0.65
C MET A 206 2.68 -17.23 2.03
N GLU A 207 2.77 -16.39 3.05
CA GLU A 207 2.29 -16.73 4.38
C GLU A 207 0.82 -16.30 4.55
N VAL A 208 0.03 -17.09 5.26
CA VAL A 208 -1.37 -16.80 5.53
C VAL A 208 -1.60 -16.65 7.02
N THR A 209 -2.22 -15.54 7.40
CA THR A 209 -2.84 -15.32 8.70
C THR A 209 -4.33 -15.61 8.58
N LEU A 210 -4.82 -16.65 9.23
CA LEU A 210 -6.26 -16.92 9.33
C LEU A 210 -6.86 -16.09 10.45
N VAL A 211 -7.91 -15.35 10.14
CA VAL A 211 -8.68 -14.60 11.12
C VAL A 211 -10.03 -15.24 11.30
N LEU A 212 -10.29 -15.77 12.48
CA LEU A 212 -11.63 -16.19 12.83
C LEU A 212 -12.41 -14.93 13.14
N TRP A 213 -13.30 -14.54 12.21
CA TRP A 213 -13.87 -13.19 12.19
C TRP A 213 -14.75 -12.87 13.40
N GLY A 214 -15.41 -13.87 13.92
CA GLY A 214 -16.31 -13.82 15.05
C GLY A 214 -17.46 -14.79 14.85
N ALA A 215 -18.26 -15.03 15.87
CA ALA A 215 -19.46 -15.84 15.79
C ALA A 215 -20.64 -14.99 15.30
N PRO A 216 -21.36 -15.38 14.22
CA PRO A 216 -22.53 -14.66 13.77
C PRO A 216 -23.66 -14.79 14.81
N PRO A 217 -24.52 -13.76 14.96
CA PRO A 217 -25.67 -13.83 15.87
C PRO A 217 -26.56 -15.03 15.58
N GLY A 218 -26.96 -15.74 16.65
CA GLY A 218 -27.77 -16.95 16.53
C GLY A 218 -27.01 -18.24 16.21
N HIS A 219 -25.69 -18.18 15.98
CA HIS A 219 -24.84 -19.36 15.91
C HIS A 219 -24.64 -19.95 17.33
N PHE A 220 -24.45 -21.27 17.46
CA PHE A 220 -24.30 -21.92 18.78
C PHE A 220 -23.12 -21.40 19.61
N LEU A 221 -22.13 -20.80 18.96
CA LEU A 221 -20.99 -20.13 19.63
C LEU A 221 -21.29 -18.72 20.12
N ALA A 222 -22.44 -18.13 19.76
CA ALA A 222 -22.75 -16.73 20.02
C ALA A 222 -23.98 -16.55 20.91
N GLU A 223 -24.01 -15.48 21.73
CA GLU A 223 -25.20 -15.06 22.47
C GLU A 223 -26.06 -14.10 21.64
N GLY A 224 -27.26 -14.55 21.26
CA GLY A 224 -28.33 -13.69 20.77
C GLY A 224 -28.00 -12.82 19.58
N ASN A 225 -28.87 -11.85 19.29
CA ASN A 225 -28.67 -10.83 18.28
C ASN A 225 -28.64 -9.44 18.93
N TYR A 226 -27.49 -8.80 18.96
CA TYR A 226 -27.28 -7.49 19.59
C TYR A 226 -27.01 -6.37 18.59
N GLY A 227 -27.44 -6.54 17.35
CA GLY A 227 -27.25 -5.54 16.28
C GLY A 227 -25.89 -5.59 15.60
N ASN A 228 -25.02 -6.50 16.00
CA ASN A 228 -23.77 -6.79 15.30
C ASN A 228 -23.92 -8.05 14.44
N TRP A 229 -23.24 -8.06 13.30
CA TRP A 229 -23.19 -9.23 12.42
C TRP A 229 -22.24 -10.33 12.94
N VAL A 230 -21.35 -9.99 13.86
CA VAL A 230 -20.53 -10.90 14.65
C VAL A 230 -20.53 -10.49 16.11
N VAL A 231 -20.42 -11.46 17.01
CA VAL A 231 -20.35 -11.26 18.46
C VAL A 231 -19.29 -12.15 19.09
N ALA A 232 -18.95 -11.89 20.33
CA ALA A 232 -18.04 -12.72 21.11
C ALA A 232 -18.60 -14.14 21.31
N PRO A 233 -17.75 -15.17 21.37
CA PRO A 233 -18.18 -16.50 21.75
C PRO A 233 -18.65 -16.56 23.21
N THR A 234 -19.64 -17.37 23.48
CA THR A 234 -20.19 -17.58 24.83
C THR A 234 -19.46 -18.66 25.61
N ASN A 235 -18.83 -19.61 24.90
CA ASN A 235 -18.06 -20.69 25.47
C ASN A 235 -16.66 -20.72 24.82
N TYR A 236 -15.62 -20.41 25.59
CA TYR A 236 -14.26 -20.34 25.07
C TYR A 236 -13.66 -21.71 24.77
N GLU A 237 -14.12 -22.78 25.43
CA GLU A 237 -13.68 -24.14 25.13
C GLU A 237 -14.20 -24.58 23.75
N GLU A 238 -15.48 -24.38 23.48
CA GLU A 238 -16.10 -24.65 22.15
C GLU A 238 -15.48 -23.77 21.06
N TRP A 239 -15.25 -22.48 21.35
CA TRP A 239 -14.58 -21.60 20.40
C TRP A 239 -13.18 -22.09 20.03
N SER A 240 -12.45 -22.55 21.05
CA SER A 240 -11.08 -23.04 20.87
C SER A 240 -11.05 -24.39 20.17
N GLU A 241 -12.01 -25.25 20.44
CA GLU A 241 -12.21 -26.53 19.78
C GLU A 241 -12.53 -26.34 18.30
N ASN A 242 -13.55 -25.51 17.99
CA ASN A 242 -13.93 -25.14 16.64
C ASN A 242 -12.71 -24.64 15.82
N PHE A 243 -11.92 -23.67 16.35
CA PHE A 243 -10.78 -23.15 15.63
C PHE A 243 -9.63 -24.16 15.52
N SER A 244 -9.41 -24.95 16.55
CA SER A 244 -8.42 -26.04 16.51
C SER A 244 -8.77 -27.08 15.45
N ALA A 245 -10.04 -27.48 15.33
CA ALA A 245 -10.50 -28.41 14.31
C ALA A 245 -10.21 -27.89 12.90
N LEU A 246 -10.53 -26.62 12.62
CA LEU A 246 -10.20 -26.01 11.33
C LEU A 246 -8.69 -26.06 11.06
N VAL A 247 -7.87 -25.60 11.99
CA VAL A 247 -6.41 -25.53 11.80
C VAL A 247 -5.81 -26.92 11.63
N GLN A 248 -6.26 -27.90 12.42
CA GLN A 248 -5.85 -29.30 12.25
C GLN A 248 -6.24 -29.84 10.86
N HIS A 249 -7.46 -29.58 10.41
CA HIS A 249 -7.91 -29.98 9.08
C HIS A 249 -7.03 -29.37 7.98
N LEU A 250 -6.74 -28.08 8.04
CA LEU A 250 -5.92 -27.39 7.05
C LEU A 250 -4.47 -27.90 7.05
N LEU A 251 -3.86 -28.05 8.21
CA LEU A 251 -2.47 -28.49 8.33
C LEU A 251 -2.26 -29.99 8.09
N ASN A 252 -3.12 -30.82 8.68
CA ASN A 252 -2.91 -32.27 8.73
C ASN A 252 -3.59 -32.99 7.56
N ASN A 253 -4.81 -32.60 7.15
CA ASN A 253 -5.55 -33.24 6.09
C ASN A 253 -5.26 -32.60 4.73
N LYS A 254 -5.34 -31.27 4.64
CA LYS A 254 -5.10 -30.52 3.40
C LYS A 254 -3.63 -30.24 3.12
N LYS A 255 -2.75 -30.32 4.14
CA LYS A 255 -1.30 -30.06 4.04
C LYS A 255 -0.93 -28.62 3.65
N TYR A 256 -1.72 -27.64 4.04
CA TYR A 256 -1.43 -26.23 3.81
C TYR A 256 -0.35 -25.71 4.76
N THR A 257 0.91 -25.74 4.31
CA THR A 257 2.04 -25.21 5.07
C THR A 257 2.13 -23.68 4.98
N CYS A 258 1.35 -23.05 4.12
CA CYS A 258 1.24 -21.57 4.01
C CYS A 258 0.49 -20.95 5.19
N VAL A 259 -0.37 -21.69 5.89
CA VAL A 259 -1.04 -21.22 7.12
C VAL A 259 -0.01 -21.12 8.23
N LYS A 260 0.44 -19.90 8.51
CA LYS A 260 1.51 -19.60 9.48
C LYS A 260 1.02 -18.92 10.73
N GLU A 261 -0.06 -18.17 10.63
CA GLU A 261 -0.58 -17.37 11.74
C GLU A 261 -2.09 -17.55 11.88
N ILE A 262 -2.53 -17.31 13.09
CA ILE A 262 -3.94 -17.22 13.42
C ILE A 262 -4.22 -15.99 14.27
N THR A 263 -5.41 -15.42 14.09
CA THR A 263 -6.01 -14.38 14.89
C THR A 263 -7.39 -14.85 15.33
N PRO A 264 -7.66 -14.93 16.66
CA PRO A 264 -8.86 -15.60 17.15
C PRO A 264 -10.16 -14.82 16.96
N ILE A 265 -10.08 -13.49 16.74
CA ILE A 265 -11.23 -12.63 16.46
C ILE A 265 -10.76 -11.29 15.89
N ASN A 266 -11.49 -10.74 14.92
CA ASN A 266 -11.22 -9.43 14.33
C ASN A 266 -11.65 -8.29 15.26
N GLU A 267 -10.79 -7.29 15.46
CA GLU A 267 -11.05 -6.01 16.15
C GLU A 267 -11.86 -6.16 17.46
N PRO A 268 -11.33 -6.93 18.41
CA PRO A 268 -12.09 -7.27 19.62
C PRO A 268 -12.39 -6.06 20.53
N ASP A 269 -11.70 -4.95 20.34
CA ASP A 269 -11.91 -3.72 21.12
C ASP A 269 -13.26 -3.03 20.82
N TRP A 270 -13.91 -3.36 19.71
CA TRP A 270 -15.25 -2.87 19.41
C TRP A 270 -16.22 -3.96 18.90
N SER A 271 -15.72 -5.03 18.28
CA SER A 271 -16.58 -6.11 17.78
C SER A 271 -16.81 -7.22 18.80
N TYR A 272 -16.01 -7.29 19.87
CA TYR A 272 -16.15 -8.28 20.95
C TYR A 272 -17.29 -7.90 21.89
N ILE A 273 -18.52 -8.26 21.49
CA ILE A 273 -19.75 -7.88 22.18
C ILE A 273 -20.29 -9.04 23.00
N ILE A 274 -20.49 -8.82 24.29
CA ILE A 274 -21.18 -9.74 25.20
C ILE A 274 -22.46 -9.06 25.70
N LYS A 275 -23.61 -9.69 25.52
CA LYS A 275 -24.94 -9.19 25.97
C LYS A 275 -25.20 -7.75 25.53
N GLY A 276 -24.83 -7.40 24.31
CA GLY A 276 -25.04 -6.07 23.73
C GLY A 276 -24.09 -4.98 24.23
N LYS A 277 -23.03 -5.32 24.95
CA LYS A 277 -22.02 -4.38 25.45
C LYS A 277 -20.63 -4.83 25.02
N ALA A 278 -19.73 -3.88 24.81
CA ALA A 278 -18.33 -4.19 24.61
C ALA A 278 -17.79 -5.00 25.79
N ALA A 279 -17.17 -6.14 25.50
CA ALA A 279 -16.57 -6.97 26.53
C ALA A 279 -15.32 -6.31 27.12
N PRO A 280 -15.03 -6.51 28.41
CA PRO A 280 -13.74 -6.13 28.97
C PRO A 280 -12.59 -6.80 28.24
N THR A 281 -11.46 -6.10 28.09
CA THR A 281 -10.25 -6.67 27.48
C THR A 281 -9.78 -7.96 28.18
N ALA A 282 -10.09 -8.10 29.48
CA ALA A 282 -9.79 -9.30 30.24
C ALA A 282 -10.44 -10.56 29.68
N ASP A 283 -11.64 -10.44 29.12
CA ASP A 283 -12.38 -11.57 28.52
C ASP A 283 -11.70 -12.07 27.23
N TYR A 284 -11.25 -11.13 26.40
CA TYR A 284 -10.43 -11.46 25.22
C TYR A 284 -9.11 -12.15 25.62
N ILE A 285 -8.44 -11.62 26.65
CA ILE A 285 -7.19 -12.20 27.16
C ILE A 285 -7.42 -13.63 27.66
N GLU A 286 -8.52 -13.88 28.38
CA GLU A 286 -8.85 -15.22 28.87
C GLU A 286 -9.19 -16.16 27.71
N MET A 287 -9.98 -15.73 26.74
CA MET A 287 -10.26 -16.50 25.53
C MET A 287 -8.96 -16.93 24.80
N CYS A 288 -8.00 -16.00 24.64
CA CYS A 288 -6.73 -16.33 24.01
C CYS A 288 -5.90 -17.36 24.80
N LYS A 289 -5.96 -17.34 26.13
CA LYS A 289 -5.29 -18.35 26.97
C LYS A 289 -5.94 -19.72 26.87
N VAL A 290 -7.27 -19.78 26.78
CA VAL A 290 -8.00 -21.03 26.54
C VAL A 290 -7.61 -21.60 25.19
N LEU A 291 -7.56 -20.79 24.16
CA LEU A 291 -7.12 -21.18 22.82
C LEU A 291 -5.67 -21.72 22.80
N ASP A 292 -4.75 -21.02 23.48
CA ASP A 292 -3.34 -21.44 23.57
C ASP A 292 -3.21 -22.82 24.26
N ARG A 293 -3.96 -23.03 25.35
CA ARG A 293 -4.03 -24.33 26.04
C ARG A 293 -4.53 -25.40 25.09
N ARG A 294 -5.66 -25.20 24.43
CA ARG A 294 -6.26 -26.15 23.48
C ARG A 294 -5.29 -26.50 22.35
N PHE A 295 -4.64 -25.55 21.74
CA PHE A 295 -3.69 -25.80 20.66
C PHE A 295 -2.46 -26.58 21.14
N LYS A 296 -2.05 -26.43 22.39
CA LYS A 296 -0.98 -27.25 23.03
C LYS A 296 -1.44 -28.70 23.23
N GLU A 297 -2.65 -28.90 23.75
CA GLU A 297 -3.26 -30.21 23.97
C GLU A 297 -3.43 -30.97 22.65
N ASP A 298 -3.84 -30.28 21.59
CA ASP A 298 -3.99 -30.85 20.24
C ASP A 298 -2.67 -30.98 19.46
N GLY A 299 -1.54 -30.54 20.02
CA GLY A 299 -0.20 -30.69 19.43
C GLY A 299 0.03 -29.84 18.18
N ILE A 300 -0.70 -28.75 18.01
CA ILE A 300 -0.58 -27.84 16.84
C ILE A 300 -0.03 -26.46 17.19
N ARG A 301 0.12 -26.14 18.48
CA ARG A 301 0.57 -24.81 18.93
C ARG A 301 1.93 -24.38 18.35
N ASN A 302 2.83 -25.32 18.12
CA ASN A 302 4.14 -25.08 17.55
C ASN A 302 4.16 -25.01 16.00
N LYS A 303 3.03 -25.23 15.36
CA LYS A 303 2.90 -25.20 13.89
C LYS A 303 2.40 -23.86 13.38
N VAL A 304 1.76 -23.08 14.23
CA VAL A 304 1.21 -21.75 13.88
C VAL A 304 1.55 -20.73 14.96
N HIS A 305 1.74 -19.50 14.53
CA HIS A 305 1.95 -18.35 15.39
C HIS A 305 0.61 -17.70 15.76
N PHE A 306 0.52 -17.18 16.97
CA PHE A 306 -0.61 -16.39 17.44
C PHE A 306 -0.31 -14.90 17.22
N SER A 307 -1.05 -14.28 16.29
CA SER A 307 -1.05 -12.84 16.01
C SER A 307 -2.21 -12.22 16.80
N LEU A 308 -1.89 -11.57 17.91
CA LEU A 308 -2.87 -11.20 18.92
C LEU A 308 -2.98 -9.69 19.12
N SER A 309 -4.01 -9.29 19.81
CA SER A 309 -4.60 -7.98 19.95
C SER A 309 -5.57 -7.70 18.80
N ASP A 310 -5.08 -7.62 17.58
CA ASP A 310 -5.88 -7.35 16.35
C ASP A 310 -6.85 -6.15 16.52
N ASN A 311 -6.45 -5.18 17.35
CA ASN A 311 -7.29 -4.09 17.81
C ASN A 311 -7.29 -2.91 16.85
N SER A 312 -8.44 -2.23 16.76
CA SER A 312 -8.59 -0.95 16.07
C SER A 312 -8.37 0.26 16.97
N ASP A 313 -8.35 0.09 18.30
CA ASP A 313 -8.45 1.14 19.32
C ASP A 313 -9.66 2.08 19.09
N GLY A 314 -10.70 1.56 18.46
CA GLY A 314 -11.87 2.33 18.07
C GLY A 314 -11.55 3.52 17.18
N GLY A 315 -10.41 3.50 16.48
CA GLY A 315 -9.89 4.61 15.68
C GLY A 315 -9.35 5.79 16.50
N THR A 316 -9.17 5.62 17.81
CA THR A 316 -8.73 6.71 18.70
C THR A 316 -7.22 6.83 18.85
N GLY A 317 -6.46 5.79 18.49
CA GLY A 317 -5.00 5.75 18.65
C GLY A 317 -4.55 5.80 20.10
N THR A 318 -5.34 5.28 21.05
CA THR A 318 -5.03 5.38 22.48
C THR A 318 -4.10 4.28 22.99
N HIS A 319 -3.86 3.25 22.22
CA HIS A 319 -3.03 2.08 22.52
C HIS A 319 -3.39 1.31 23.80
N LYS A 320 -4.52 1.61 24.44
CA LYS A 320 -4.92 1.01 25.74
C LYS A 320 -5.20 -0.48 25.61
N TYR A 321 -5.85 -0.87 24.52
CA TYR A 321 -6.18 -2.27 24.29
C TYR A 321 -4.90 -3.09 24.07
N LEU A 322 -4.02 -2.64 23.19
CA LEU A 322 -2.73 -3.27 22.94
C LEU A 322 -1.87 -3.34 24.22
N ALA A 323 -1.83 -2.27 25.02
CA ALA A 323 -1.09 -2.25 26.29
C ALA A 323 -1.61 -3.29 27.29
N ALA A 324 -2.93 -3.52 27.34
CA ALA A 324 -3.50 -4.57 28.19
C ALA A 324 -3.17 -5.97 27.62
N CYS A 325 -3.26 -6.16 26.31
CA CYS A 325 -2.93 -7.41 25.64
C CYS A 325 -1.45 -7.78 25.78
N THR A 326 -0.52 -6.85 25.58
CA THR A 326 0.92 -7.11 25.76
C THR A 326 1.23 -7.58 27.19
N LYS A 327 0.56 -7.00 28.19
CA LYS A 327 0.71 -7.39 29.59
C LYS A 327 0.11 -8.76 29.91
N GLY A 328 -1.10 -9.04 29.38
CA GLY A 328 -1.86 -10.26 29.69
C GLY A 328 -1.48 -11.48 28.85
N LEU A 329 -0.88 -11.28 27.65
CA LEU A 329 -0.62 -12.31 26.65
C LEU A 329 0.87 -12.44 26.24
N ALA A 330 1.81 -11.87 27.03
CA ALA A 330 3.23 -11.92 26.74
C ALA A 330 3.76 -13.35 26.44
N ASN A 331 3.23 -14.36 27.15
CA ASN A 331 3.63 -15.76 27.00
C ASN A 331 2.75 -16.55 26.01
N VAL A 332 1.73 -15.92 25.43
CA VAL A 332 0.78 -16.53 24.49
C VAL A 332 1.00 -16.02 23.08
N ALA A 333 1.13 -14.72 22.89
CA ALA A 333 1.37 -14.11 21.61
C ALA A 333 2.75 -14.45 21.03
N ASP A 334 2.81 -14.68 19.73
CA ASP A 334 4.05 -14.72 18.96
C ASP A 334 4.36 -13.36 18.34
N VAL A 335 3.32 -12.64 17.96
CA VAL A 335 3.35 -11.27 17.46
C VAL A 335 2.12 -10.53 17.96
N PHE A 336 2.25 -9.22 18.20
CA PHE A 336 1.11 -8.35 18.42
C PHE A 336 0.76 -7.61 17.15
N ASN A 337 -0.52 -7.36 16.92
CA ASN A 337 -0.96 -6.58 15.78
C ASN A 337 -2.07 -5.59 16.14
N SER A 338 -2.17 -4.53 15.34
CA SER A 338 -3.20 -3.51 15.41
C SER A 338 -3.61 -3.08 14.01
N HIS A 339 -4.77 -2.44 13.90
CA HIS A 339 -5.27 -1.83 12.67
C HIS A 339 -5.15 -0.32 12.74
N THR A 340 -5.00 0.34 11.57
CA THR A 340 -4.96 1.80 11.52
C THR A 340 -5.62 2.35 10.26
N TYR A 341 -6.61 3.23 10.49
CA TYR A 341 -7.34 3.98 9.46
C TYR A 341 -7.43 5.46 9.82
N ILE A 342 -6.54 5.95 10.72
CA ILE A 342 -6.59 7.30 11.26
C ILE A 342 -5.74 8.31 10.49
N PHE A 343 -4.94 7.88 9.50
CA PHE A 343 -4.02 8.74 8.77
C PHE A 343 -4.57 9.16 7.42
N GLY A 344 -4.48 10.47 7.13
CA GLY A 344 -4.92 11.09 5.88
C GLY A 344 -3.84 11.92 5.20
N TYR A 345 -4.24 12.65 4.17
CA TYR A 345 -3.33 13.53 3.42
C TYR A 345 -2.72 14.62 4.30
N GLU A 346 -3.51 15.12 5.25
CA GLU A 346 -3.13 16.17 6.22
C GLU A 346 -2.30 15.64 7.39
N THR A 347 -2.14 14.32 7.52
CA THR A 347 -1.42 13.74 8.68
C THR A 347 0.08 13.88 8.48
N PRO A 348 0.82 14.57 9.39
CA PRO A 348 2.27 14.66 9.33
C PRO A 348 2.95 13.31 9.50
N ASN A 349 4.15 13.14 8.94
CA ASN A 349 4.96 11.93 9.13
C ASN A 349 5.26 11.67 10.61
N SER A 350 5.54 12.71 11.38
CA SER A 350 5.81 12.61 12.82
C SER A 350 4.67 11.92 13.58
N THR A 351 3.41 12.23 13.23
CA THR A 351 2.24 11.59 13.84
C THR A 351 2.18 10.09 13.54
N ILE A 352 2.45 9.69 12.30
CA ILE A 352 2.47 8.27 11.91
C ILE A 352 3.59 7.52 12.63
N LEU A 353 4.79 8.12 12.64
CA LEU A 353 5.96 7.56 13.30
C LEU A 353 5.74 7.40 14.82
N ASP A 354 5.21 8.42 15.48
CA ASP A 354 4.98 8.40 16.93
C ASP A 354 3.92 7.38 17.33
N TRP A 355 2.85 7.26 16.53
CA TRP A 355 1.80 6.27 16.77
C TRP A 355 2.36 4.84 16.73
N GLU A 356 3.06 4.48 15.67
CA GLU A 356 3.60 3.14 15.52
C GLU A 356 4.77 2.88 16.48
N LYS A 357 5.59 3.87 16.76
CA LYS A 357 6.67 3.73 17.74
C LYS A 357 6.14 3.34 19.12
N GLN A 358 4.99 3.87 19.54
CA GLN A 358 4.34 3.48 20.79
C GLN A 358 3.88 2.01 20.74
N ASN A 359 3.25 1.57 19.65
CA ASN A 359 2.84 0.19 19.47
C ASN A 359 4.04 -0.78 19.47
N SER A 360 5.07 -0.46 18.69
CA SER A 360 6.30 -1.25 18.63
C SER A 360 7.02 -1.32 20.00
N GLN A 361 7.00 -0.22 20.77
CA GLN A 361 7.57 -0.21 22.14
C GLN A 361 6.77 -1.09 23.11
N LEU A 362 5.43 -1.08 23.03
CA LEU A 362 4.59 -1.96 23.84
C LEU A 362 4.89 -3.43 23.54
N ALA A 363 4.94 -3.82 22.27
CA ALA A 363 5.27 -5.18 21.87
C ALA A 363 6.70 -5.58 22.26
N SER A 364 7.69 -4.73 22.01
CA SER A 364 9.09 -4.99 22.32
C SER A 364 9.38 -5.06 23.82
N SER A 365 8.59 -4.39 24.67
CA SER A 365 8.69 -4.47 26.13
C SER A 365 8.49 -5.89 26.67
N VAL A 366 7.84 -6.75 25.92
CA VAL A 366 7.63 -8.17 26.22
C VAL A 366 8.35 -9.11 25.23
N GLY A 367 9.34 -8.57 24.49
CA GLY A 367 10.17 -9.34 23.57
C GLY A 367 9.46 -9.79 22.28
N LYS A 368 8.40 -9.08 21.86
CA LYS A 368 7.63 -9.39 20.66
C LYS A 368 7.72 -8.27 19.63
N ALA A 369 7.45 -8.60 18.36
CA ALA A 369 7.30 -7.63 17.29
C ALA A 369 5.85 -7.12 17.22
N HIS A 370 5.67 -5.92 16.65
CA HIS A 370 4.37 -5.39 16.25
C HIS A 370 4.19 -5.49 14.74
N PHE A 371 2.99 -5.83 14.29
CA PHE A 371 2.59 -5.94 12.89
C PHE A 371 1.33 -5.09 12.65
N ILE A 372 1.19 -4.49 11.49
CA ILE A 372 -0.04 -3.78 11.12
C ILE A 372 -0.95 -4.76 10.37
N GLY A 373 -1.92 -5.34 11.09
CA GLY A 373 -2.84 -6.35 10.56
C GLY A 373 -3.75 -5.81 9.45
N GLU A 374 -4.16 -4.54 9.59
CA GLU A 374 -4.88 -3.80 8.56
C GLU A 374 -4.45 -2.35 8.53
N PHE A 375 -4.33 -1.78 7.34
CA PHE A 375 -4.22 -0.34 7.19
C PHE A 375 -4.93 0.19 5.94
N GLY A 376 -5.34 1.44 6.02
CA GLY A 376 -5.92 2.22 4.95
C GLY A 376 -5.82 3.71 5.28
N GLY A 377 -6.50 4.58 4.53
CA GLY A 377 -6.57 6.00 4.84
C GLY A 377 -7.84 6.33 5.65
N ASN A 378 -7.81 7.49 6.29
CA ASN A 378 -8.93 7.99 7.10
C ASN A 378 -10.10 8.57 6.30
N GLN A 379 -9.98 8.64 4.98
CA GLN A 379 -11.00 9.21 4.09
C GLN A 379 -12.15 8.22 3.86
N CYS A 380 -12.87 7.88 4.92
CA CYS A 380 -14.00 6.96 4.85
C CYS A 380 -15.33 7.69 4.70
N VAL A 381 -16.20 7.13 3.86
CA VAL A 381 -17.63 7.48 3.80
C VAL A 381 -18.40 6.25 4.28
N GLY A 382 -18.59 6.17 5.60
CA GLY A 382 -19.09 4.95 6.24
C GLY A 382 -18.05 3.81 6.27
N ALA A 383 -18.42 2.65 6.84
CA ALA A 383 -17.52 1.51 7.00
C ALA A 383 -17.13 0.81 5.68
N THR A 384 -17.84 1.06 4.59
CA THR A 384 -17.77 0.28 3.35
C THR A 384 -17.07 0.98 2.21
N ARG A 385 -16.70 2.25 2.36
CA ARG A 385 -16.11 3.03 1.29
C ARG A 385 -15.11 4.07 1.77
N GLN A 386 -14.01 4.20 1.05
CA GLN A 386 -13.07 5.31 1.21
C GLN A 386 -13.29 6.35 0.11
N LYS A 387 -13.54 7.60 0.50
CA LYS A 387 -13.95 8.69 -0.39
C LYS A 387 -13.03 8.85 -1.61
N ASP A 388 -11.74 8.85 -1.39
CA ASP A 388 -10.73 9.18 -2.40
C ASP A 388 -10.00 7.94 -2.95
N ILE A 389 -10.63 6.76 -2.86
CA ILE A 389 -9.98 5.49 -3.19
C ILE A 389 -9.56 5.38 -4.66
N ASP A 390 -10.23 6.09 -5.55
CA ASP A 390 -9.94 6.09 -6.98
C ASP A 390 -8.92 7.18 -7.40
N LEU A 391 -8.50 8.05 -6.46
CA LEU A 391 -7.56 9.12 -6.79
C LEU A 391 -6.13 8.63 -6.90
N TYR A 392 -5.39 9.25 -7.82
CA TYR A 392 -3.96 9.03 -7.99
C TYR A 392 -3.18 9.28 -6.68
N GLU A 393 -3.46 10.36 -5.99
CA GLU A 393 -2.80 10.80 -4.76
C GLU A 393 -2.90 9.76 -3.64
N ARG A 394 -3.93 8.88 -3.72
CA ARG A 394 -4.10 7.76 -2.78
C ARG A 394 -2.90 6.80 -2.80
N GLY A 395 -2.31 6.51 -3.97
CA GLY A 395 -1.14 5.65 -4.07
C GLY A 395 0.08 6.23 -3.33
N VAL A 396 0.28 7.54 -3.42
CA VAL A 396 1.33 8.24 -2.69
C VAL A 396 1.07 8.20 -1.18
N LEU A 397 -0.17 8.47 -0.75
CA LEU A 397 -0.56 8.44 0.66
C LEU A 397 -0.33 7.06 1.28
N MET A 398 -0.81 5.99 0.63
CA MET A 398 -0.65 4.62 1.14
C MET A 398 0.82 4.23 1.25
N THR A 399 1.64 4.61 0.27
CA THR A 399 3.09 4.37 0.34
C THR A 399 3.73 5.15 1.48
N ARG A 400 3.38 6.44 1.64
CA ARG A 400 3.89 7.29 2.72
C ARG A 400 3.55 6.73 4.11
N ILE A 401 2.30 6.28 4.30
CA ILE A 401 1.87 5.62 5.54
C ILE A 401 2.70 4.35 5.76
N ALA A 402 2.74 3.44 4.79
CA ALA A 402 3.42 2.15 4.93
C ALA A 402 4.90 2.30 5.29
N ILE A 403 5.66 3.17 4.59
CA ILE A 403 7.09 3.33 4.89
C ILE A 403 7.34 4.03 6.23
N ASN A 404 6.46 4.92 6.69
CA ASN A 404 6.58 5.50 8.04
C ASN A 404 6.28 4.49 9.14
N LEU A 405 5.27 3.63 8.96
CA LEU A 405 5.00 2.52 9.89
C LEU A 405 6.21 1.57 10.00
N LEU A 406 6.81 1.18 8.87
CA LEU A 406 8.03 0.37 8.84
C LEU A 406 9.22 1.08 9.49
N ASN A 407 9.41 2.37 9.20
CA ASN A 407 10.47 3.19 9.80
C ASN A 407 10.34 3.32 11.31
N ALA A 408 9.13 3.26 11.85
CA ALA A 408 8.84 3.35 13.28
C ALA A 408 8.98 2.02 14.03
N GLY A 409 9.17 0.90 13.32
CA GLY A 409 9.42 -0.41 13.93
C GLY A 409 8.35 -1.47 13.67
N ALA A 410 7.33 -1.20 12.84
CA ALA A 410 6.43 -2.25 12.42
C ALA A 410 7.19 -3.37 11.69
N SER A 411 6.92 -4.61 12.05
CA SER A 411 7.50 -5.78 11.39
C SER A 411 6.88 -6.10 10.04
N GLY A 412 5.86 -5.36 9.64
CA GLY A 412 5.19 -5.46 8.35
C GLY A 412 3.83 -4.80 8.36
N VAL A 413 3.19 -4.80 7.19
CA VAL A 413 1.89 -4.17 6.98
C VAL A 413 1.00 -5.01 6.06
N SER A 414 -0.31 -5.02 6.31
CA SER A 414 -1.31 -5.66 5.46
C SER A 414 -2.35 -4.62 5.01
N TYR A 415 -2.49 -4.43 3.70
CA TYR A 415 -3.43 -3.46 3.14
C TYR A 415 -4.85 -4.04 3.10
N TRP A 416 -5.83 -3.27 3.50
CA TRP A 416 -7.24 -3.59 3.37
C TRP A 416 -7.85 -2.85 2.16
N SER A 417 -8.16 -3.53 1.02
CA SER A 417 -8.01 -4.96 0.71
C SER A 417 -7.50 -5.13 -0.73
N LEU A 418 -7.31 -6.37 -1.20
CA LEU A 418 -6.89 -6.61 -2.59
C LEU A 418 -7.97 -6.24 -3.60
N ILE A 419 -9.19 -6.68 -3.39
CA ILE A 419 -10.32 -6.51 -4.30
C ILE A 419 -11.52 -5.91 -3.57
N ASP A 420 -12.33 -5.12 -4.25
CA ASP A 420 -13.63 -4.73 -3.73
C ASP A 420 -14.47 -5.97 -3.43
N GLN A 421 -15.08 -5.97 -2.25
CA GLN A 421 -15.80 -7.14 -1.75
C GLN A 421 -17.31 -6.93 -1.91
N TYR A 422 -17.96 -7.85 -2.62
CA TYR A 422 -19.39 -7.83 -2.83
C TYR A 422 -20.07 -8.88 -1.97
N TYR A 423 -20.87 -8.46 -0.99
CA TYR A 423 -21.57 -9.34 -0.07
C TYR A 423 -23.03 -9.62 -0.46
N GLY A 424 -23.50 -9.08 -1.58
CA GLY A 424 -24.86 -9.21 -2.07
C GLY A 424 -25.81 -8.14 -1.57
N LYS A 425 -26.98 -8.06 -2.20
CA LYS A 425 -27.96 -7.00 -1.97
C LYS A 425 -28.51 -6.93 -0.54
N ASP A 426 -28.50 -8.03 0.17
CA ASP A 426 -29.10 -8.19 1.48
C ASP A 426 -28.08 -8.14 2.63
N ALA A 427 -26.84 -7.72 2.34
CA ALA A 427 -25.82 -7.58 3.36
C ALA A 427 -26.05 -6.34 4.21
N ASP A 428 -25.91 -6.46 5.52
CA ASP A 428 -26.15 -5.39 6.51
C ASP A 428 -25.23 -4.17 6.32
N TYR A 429 -24.10 -4.33 5.63
CA TYR A 429 -23.08 -3.29 5.40
C TYR A 429 -23.15 -2.65 4.01
N GLY A 430 -24.23 -2.85 3.28
CA GLY A 430 -24.29 -2.49 1.88
C GLY A 430 -23.72 -3.57 0.97
N ALA A 431 -24.13 -3.56 -0.28
CA ALA A 431 -23.81 -4.64 -1.21
C ALA A 431 -22.33 -4.74 -1.55
N MET A 432 -21.59 -3.64 -1.49
CA MET A 432 -20.20 -3.56 -1.96
C MET A 432 -19.30 -2.82 -0.98
N GLN A 433 -18.24 -3.48 -0.52
CA GLN A 433 -17.12 -2.81 0.15
C GLN A 433 -16.09 -2.34 -0.89
N GLN A 434 -15.92 -1.03 -1.00
CA GLN A 434 -15.09 -0.38 -2.03
C GLN A 434 -13.75 0.06 -1.42
N LEU A 435 -12.91 -0.91 -1.11
CA LEU A 435 -11.67 -0.74 -0.37
C LEU A 435 -10.46 -1.38 -1.09
N GLY A 436 -10.72 -2.08 -2.21
CA GLY A 436 -9.74 -2.88 -2.93
C GLY A 436 -8.71 -2.08 -3.73
N LEU A 437 -7.57 -2.70 -4.00
CA LEU A 437 -6.59 -2.21 -4.97
C LEU A 437 -7.14 -2.26 -6.40
N TRP A 438 -8.14 -3.10 -6.62
CA TRP A 438 -8.93 -3.09 -7.86
C TRP A 438 -10.40 -3.33 -7.57
N LYS A 439 -11.21 -2.93 -8.53
CA LYS A 439 -12.68 -3.00 -8.48
C LYS A 439 -13.15 -4.44 -8.73
N TYR A 440 -14.42 -4.67 -8.46
CA TYR A 440 -15.13 -5.91 -8.77
C TYR A 440 -15.74 -5.88 -10.18
N VAL A 441 -16.69 -6.74 -10.50
CA VAL A 441 -17.40 -6.77 -11.79
C VAL A 441 -18.29 -5.54 -11.93
N LYS A 442 -18.23 -4.88 -13.07
CA LYS A 442 -18.97 -3.65 -13.37
C LYS A 442 -20.47 -3.73 -13.07
N LYS A 443 -21.07 -4.87 -13.38
CA LYS A 443 -22.52 -5.11 -13.18
C LYS A 443 -22.96 -4.92 -11.73
N THR A 444 -22.12 -5.29 -10.75
CA THR A 444 -22.46 -5.22 -9.33
C THR A 444 -22.57 -3.80 -8.78
N TYR A 445 -21.98 -2.81 -9.47
CA TYR A 445 -22.06 -1.40 -9.05
C TYR A 445 -23.27 -0.66 -9.61
N ALA A 446 -24.08 -1.28 -10.42
CA ALA A 446 -25.21 -0.62 -11.10
C ALA A 446 -26.25 -0.02 -10.12
N SER A 447 -26.31 -0.53 -8.89
CA SER A 447 -27.17 -0.02 -7.81
C SER A 447 -26.46 0.92 -6.84
N GLU A 448 -25.14 1.14 -6.99
CA GLU A 448 -24.35 1.95 -6.07
C GLU A 448 -24.32 3.42 -6.56
N PRO A 449 -24.80 4.39 -5.77
CA PRO A 449 -24.96 5.78 -6.22
C PRO A 449 -23.65 6.51 -6.54
N TYR A 450 -22.49 5.87 -6.29
CA TYR A 450 -21.17 6.51 -6.35
C TYR A 450 -20.30 6.02 -7.50
N TYR A 451 -20.76 5.09 -8.35
CA TYR A 451 -19.96 4.47 -9.39
C TYR A 451 -20.60 4.49 -10.77
N ASN A 452 -20.77 5.70 -11.29
CA ASN A 452 -21.21 5.86 -12.68
C ASN A 452 -20.09 5.62 -13.71
N ASP A 453 -18.83 5.59 -13.29
CA ASP A 453 -17.66 5.67 -14.18
C ASP A 453 -16.74 4.44 -14.20
N ILE A 454 -17.22 3.26 -13.80
CA ILE A 454 -16.44 2.03 -13.93
C ILE A 454 -16.34 1.67 -15.41
N LYS A 455 -15.11 1.71 -15.94
CA LYS A 455 -14.86 1.49 -17.38
C LYS A 455 -14.95 0.02 -17.74
N SER A 456 -14.42 -0.86 -16.89
CA SER A 456 -14.34 -2.30 -17.17
C SER A 456 -14.42 -3.13 -15.88
N ASP A 457 -14.71 -4.44 -16.04
CA ASP A 457 -14.63 -5.39 -14.94
C ASP A 457 -13.20 -5.45 -14.39
N TYR A 458 -13.09 -5.51 -13.06
CA TYR A 458 -11.83 -5.60 -12.34
C TYR A 458 -10.83 -4.48 -12.63
N GLU A 459 -11.33 -3.28 -12.94
CA GLU A 459 -10.50 -2.09 -13.18
C GLU A 459 -9.55 -1.85 -12.01
N VAL A 460 -8.25 -1.69 -12.31
CA VAL A 460 -7.24 -1.39 -11.28
C VAL A 460 -7.33 0.06 -10.85
N ARG A 461 -7.08 0.31 -9.56
CA ARG A 461 -6.93 1.66 -9.02
C ARG A 461 -5.48 2.13 -9.08
N PRO A 462 -5.22 3.43 -9.11
CA PRO A 462 -3.84 3.94 -9.14
C PRO A 462 -2.95 3.37 -8.03
N GLN A 463 -3.47 3.21 -6.82
CA GLN A 463 -2.74 2.66 -5.67
C GLN A 463 -2.26 1.21 -5.87
N TYR A 464 -2.85 0.42 -6.77
CA TYR A 464 -2.36 -0.90 -7.15
C TYR A 464 -0.90 -0.84 -7.62
N TYR A 465 -0.58 0.15 -8.45
CA TYR A 465 0.79 0.32 -8.96
C TYR A 465 1.76 0.78 -7.88
N ALA A 466 1.34 1.75 -7.05
CA ALA A 466 2.19 2.27 -5.98
C ALA A 466 2.49 1.19 -4.92
N TYR A 467 1.47 0.45 -4.48
CA TYR A 467 1.63 -0.62 -3.49
C TYR A 467 2.46 -1.78 -4.04
N SER A 468 2.31 -2.09 -5.33
CA SER A 468 3.12 -3.11 -6.00
C SER A 468 4.61 -2.80 -5.99
N LEU A 469 5.02 -1.55 -5.94
CA LEU A 469 6.44 -1.18 -5.80
C LEU A 469 7.01 -1.61 -4.45
N LEU A 470 6.21 -1.60 -3.39
CA LEU A 470 6.62 -2.09 -2.07
C LEU A 470 6.71 -3.62 -2.07
N THR A 471 5.64 -4.30 -2.47
CA THR A 471 5.55 -5.77 -2.41
C THR A 471 6.56 -6.47 -3.32
N ARG A 472 6.88 -5.90 -4.47
CA ARG A 472 7.86 -6.44 -5.43
C ARG A 472 9.29 -6.33 -4.95
N PHE A 473 9.66 -5.23 -4.30
CA PHE A 473 11.07 -4.89 -4.10
C PHE A 473 11.54 -4.96 -2.64
N ILE A 474 10.64 -4.88 -1.68
CA ILE A 474 10.94 -5.05 -0.26
C ILE A 474 10.51 -6.47 0.12
N ARG A 475 11.43 -7.33 0.53
CA ARG A 475 11.17 -8.76 0.69
C ARG A 475 11.25 -9.23 2.15
N PRO A 476 10.57 -10.32 2.54
CA PRO A 476 10.65 -10.88 3.89
C PRO A 476 12.10 -11.09 4.35
N GLY A 477 12.36 -10.82 5.62
CA GLY A 477 13.69 -10.89 6.22
C GLY A 477 14.56 -9.65 5.98
N ALA A 478 14.08 -8.66 5.23
CA ALA A 478 14.80 -7.41 4.98
C ALA A 478 15.00 -6.60 6.27
N GLU A 479 16.11 -5.86 6.30
CA GLU A 479 16.42 -4.87 7.32
C GLU A 479 15.93 -3.49 6.86
N ILE A 480 15.22 -2.77 7.73
CA ILE A 480 14.67 -1.44 7.45
C ILE A 480 15.56 -0.38 8.09
N TYR A 481 15.90 0.64 7.30
CA TYR A 481 16.74 1.77 7.71
C TYR A 481 15.97 3.07 7.41
N PRO A 482 15.45 3.77 8.44
CA PRO A 482 14.76 5.03 8.24
C PRO A 482 15.63 6.07 7.55
N ILE A 483 15.03 6.87 6.69
CA ILE A 483 15.64 8.08 6.14
C ILE A 483 14.87 9.27 6.72
N ALA A 484 15.53 10.04 7.59
CA ALA A 484 14.92 11.25 8.14
C ALA A 484 14.77 12.30 7.03
N THR A 485 13.57 12.77 6.84
CA THR A 485 13.23 13.85 5.91
C THR A 485 12.96 15.14 6.69
N PRO A 486 13.41 16.31 6.20
CA PRO A 486 13.24 17.57 6.94
C PRO A 486 11.81 18.13 6.88
N GLU A 487 10.94 17.55 6.09
CA GLU A 487 9.57 18.01 5.87
C GLU A 487 8.57 16.86 6.07
N GLU A 488 7.36 17.21 6.53
CA GLU A 488 6.38 16.26 7.07
C GLU A 488 5.59 15.48 6.02
N TRP A 489 5.55 15.90 4.77
CA TRP A 489 4.70 15.27 3.75
C TRP A 489 5.45 14.51 2.67
N TYR A 490 6.76 14.35 2.82
CA TYR A 490 7.47 13.33 2.06
C TYR A 490 8.26 12.41 3.00
N ALA A 491 8.34 11.16 2.65
CA ALA A 491 8.97 10.13 3.47
C ALA A 491 9.97 9.32 2.65
N GLY A 492 10.98 8.78 3.32
CA GLY A 492 11.98 7.92 2.72
C GLY A 492 12.33 6.73 3.61
N THR A 493 12.67 5.62 3.00
CA THR A 493 13.23 4.45 3.68
C THR A 493 14.29 3.80 2.81
N ALA A 494 15.31 3.22 3.44
CA ALA A 494 16.28 2.34 2.81
C ALA A 494 16.07 0.93 3.35
N VAL A 495 16.14 -0.05 2.49
CA VAL A 495 15.89 -1.45 2.79
C VAL A 495 17.04 -2.28 2.29
N ARG A 496 17.59 -3.13 3.15
CA ARG A 496 18.56 -4.14 2.75
C ARG A 496 17.91 -5.51 2.74
N ASN A 497 17.68 -6.03 1.56
CA ASN A 497 17.11 -7.37 1.38
C ASN A 497 18.10 -8.47 1.79
N THR A 498 17.61 -9.69 2.00
CA THR A 498 18.42 -10.85 2.43
C THR A 498 19.51 -11.24 1.44
N ASN A 499 19.39 -10.87 0.17
CA ASN A 499 20.44 -11.02 -0.85
C ASN A 499 21.54 -9.94 -0.80
N GLY A 500 21.48 -9.05 0.21
CA GLY A 500 22.42 -7.96 0.43
C GLY A 500 22.19 -6.72 -0.44
N LYS A 501 21.22 -6.74 -1.39
CA LYS A 501 20.91 -5.60 -2.27
C LYS A 501 20.05 -4.57 -1.56
N TRP A 502 20.29 -3.31 -1.91
CA TRP A 502 19.57 -2.17 -1.36
C TRP A 502 18.41 -1.74 -2.26
N VAL A 503 17.35 -1.31 -1.59
CA VAL A 503 16.19 -0.65 -2.20
C VAL A 503 15.94 0.64 -1.43
N TYR A 504 15.75 1.74 -2.14
CA TYR A 504 15.37 3.02 -1.55
C TYR A 504 13.99 3.39 -2.06
N VAL A 505 13.11 3.76 -1.15
CA VAL A 505 11.73 4.16 -1.46
C VAL A 505 11.51 5.57 -0.94
N PHE A 506 10.96 6.43 -1.81
CA PHE A 506 10.55 7.78 -1.46
C PHE A 506 9.10 7.99 -1.89
N ALA A 507 8.29 8.58 -1.02
CA ALA A 507 6.94 9.02 -1.31
C ALA A 507 6.84 10.52 -1.05
N ASN A 508 6.66 11.31 -2.10
CA ASN A 508 6.50 12.75 -2.03
C ASN A 508 5.01 13.12 -2.16
N GLY A 509 4.37 13.46 -1.05
CA GLY A 509 2.98 13.93 -1.01
C GLY A 509 2.82 15.45 -1.13
N MET A 510 3.89 16.18 -1.43
CA MET A 510 3.87 17.64 -1.56
C MET A 510 3.54 18.09 -2.98
N ASP A 511 3.01 19.29 -3.12
CA ASP A 511 2.76 19.95 -4.41
C ASP A 511 4.04 20.40 -5.14
N GLN A 512 5.19 20.22 -4.50
CA GLN A 512 6.50 20.62 -5.02
C GLN A 512 7.41 19.41 -5.19
N GLU A 513 8.21 19.43 -6.25
CA GLU A 513 9.29 18.47 -6.41
C GLU A 513 10.40 18.69 -5.37
N LYS A 514 11.14 17.63 -5.04
CA LYS A 514 12.29 17.65 -4.13
C LYS A 514 13.52 17.07 -4.81
N ALA A 515 14.61 17.82 -4.81
CA ALA A 515 15.91 17.28 -5.21
C ALA A 515 16.64 16.78 -3.96
N ILE A 516 17.04 15.52 -3.96
CA ILE A 516 17.73 14.90 -2.82
C ILE A 516 19.13 14.44 -3.18
N SER A 517 20.02 14.51 -2.20
CA SER A 517 21.35 13.91 -2.22
C SER A 517 21.45 12.97 -1.01
N LEU A 518 21.35 11.66 -1.25
CA LEU A 518 21.35 10.65 -0.20
C LEU A 518 22.72 9.98 -0.09
N ILE A 519 23.20 9.89 1.14
CA ILE A 519 24.38 9.11 1.52
C ILE A 519 23.92 7.91 2.36
N ASN A 520 24.40 6.71 2.01
CA ASN A 520 24.23 5.51 2.83
C ASN A 520 25.57 5.11 3.44
N GLN A 521 25.74 5.40 4.73
CA GLN A 521 26.97 5.08 5.48
C GLN A 521 27.12 3.61 5.82
N HIS A 522 26.11 2.76 5.58
CA HIS A 522 26.14 1.32 5.85
C HIS A 522 26.67 0.49 4.69
N THR A 523 26.92 1.12 3.54
CA THR A 523 27.44 0.48 2.33
C THR A 523 28.08 1.50 1.40
N GLN A 524 28.88 1.02 0.45
CA GLN A 524 29.23 1.85 -0.70
C GLN A 524 28.00 1.99 -1.59
N THR A 525 27.54 3.23 -1.82
CA THR A 525 26.38 3.51 -2.70
C THR A 525 26.70 3.33 -4.18
N LYS A 526 27.97 3.18 -4.54
CA LYS A 526 28.41 3.00 -5.93
C LYS A 526 27.74 1.79 -6.57
N GLY A 527 27.19 1.98 -7.75
CA GLY A 527 26.55 0.94 -8.53
C GLY A 527 25.46 1.46 -9.46
N ASN A 528 24.76 0.55 -10.10
CA ASN A 528 23.61 0.84 -10.91
C ASN A 528 22.33 0.57 -10.14
N TYR A 529 21.32 1.40 -10.37
CA TYR A 529 20.01 1.27 -9.76
C TYR A 529 18.92 1.36 -10.81
N GLN A 530 18.06 0.37 -10.88
CA GLN A 530 16.83 0.47 -11.65
C GLN A 530 15.90 1.45 -10.94
N VAL A 531 15.33 2.40 -11.70
CA VAL A 531 14.45 3.44 -11.17
C VAL A 531 13.03 3.15 -11.59
N TYR A 532 12.12 3.02 -10.64
CA TYR A 532 10.69 2.86 -10.89
C TYR A 532 9.96 4.10 -10.42
N ARG A 533 9.02 4.59 -11.23
CA ARG A 533 8.32 5.83 -10.98
C ARG A 533 6.81 5.63 -10.98
N TYR A 534 6.19 5.94 -9.87
CA TYR A 534 4.77 6.18 -9.81
C TYR A 534 4.55 7.69 -9.95
N ILE A 535 4.17 8.12 -11.15
CA ILE A 535 3.90 9.51 -11.51
C ILE A 535 2.59 9.58 -12.31
N LYS A 536 1.84 10.67 -12.18
CA LYS A 536 0.45 10.78 -12.66
C LYS A 536 0.29 10.43 -14.15
N ASP A 537 1.15 10.98 -14.99
CA ASP A 537 1.09 10.79 -16.45
C ASP A 537 1.84 9.54 -16.92
N GLY A 538 2.39 8.75 -16.01
CA GLY A 538 3.18 7.55 -16.31
C GLY A 538 2.53 6.23 -15.92
N LEU A 539 1.27 6.24 -15.50
CA LEU A 539 0.57 5.02 -15.11
C LEU A 539 0.16 4.20 -16.34
N PRO A 540 0.31 2.86 -16.28
CA PRO A 540 -0.21 1.99 -17.31
C PRO A 540 -1.75 2.12 -17.44
N THR A 541 -2.27 1.88 -18.63
CA THR A 541 -3.71 1.84 -18.90
C THR A 541 -4.33 0.47 -18.64
N THR A 542 -3.51 -0.51 -18.31
CA THR A 542 -3.87 -1.91 -18.04
C THR A 542 -3.35 -2.33 -16.67
N ASP A 543 -3.49 -3.59 -16.30
CA ASP A 543 -2.95 -4.15 -15.06
C ASP A 543 -1.45 -4.52 -15.12
N GLN A 544 -0.72 -4.08 -16.16
CA GLN A 544 0.73 -4.29 -16.26
C GLN A 544 1.46 -3.52 -15.15
N MET A 545 2.47 -4.16 -14.57
CA MET A 545 3.30 -3.52 -13.56
C MET A 545 4.12 -2.37 -14.13
N LEU A 546 4.38 -1.36 -13.29
CA LEU A 546 5.32 -0.30 -13.64
C LEU A 546 6.68 -0.88 -14.03
N ALA A 547 7.17 -0.48 -15.20
CA ALA A 547 8.49 -0.81 -15.71
C ALA A 547 9.55 0.17 -15.13
N PRO A 548 10.82 -0.22 -15.08
CA PRO A 548 11.88 0.72 -14.73
C PRO A 548 12.12 1.72 -15.85
N ASP A 549 12.79 2.81 -15.53
CA ASP A 549 13.34 3.73 -16.54
C ASP A 549 14.23 2.97 -17.54
N ALA A 550 14.26 3.44 -18.79
CA ALA A 550 15.02 2.78 -19.87
C ALA A 550 16.54 2.65 -19.57
N GLN A 551 17.07 3.57 -18.75
CA GLN A 551 18.46 3.54 -18.34
C GLN A 551 18.56 3.52 -16.80
N PRO A 552 19.44 2.67 -16.24
CA PRO A 552 19.66 2.65 -14.81
C PRO A 552 20.35 3.94 -14.33
N LEU A 553 20.03 4.37 -13.13
CA LEU A 553 20.75 5.43 -12.45
C LEU A 553 22.16 4.94 -12.05
N LYS A 554 23.20 5.53 -12.62
CA LYS A 554 24.59 5.26 -12.24
C LYS A 554 24.98 6.12 -11.04
N VAL A 555 25.38 5.50 -9.96
CA VAL A 555 25.78 6.16 -8.71
C VAL A 555 27.25 5.92 -8.44
N ASN A 556 28.00 6.98 -8.15
CA ASN A 556 29.43 6.90 -7.81
C ASN A 556 29.65 6.90 -6.29
N ASP A 557 29.14 7.92 -5.57
CA ASP A 557 29.35 8.11 -4.13
C ASP A 557 28.06 8.40 -3.35
N LYS A 558 27.14 9.10 -3.98
CA LYS A 558 25.84 9.50 -3.40
C LYS A 558 24.73 9.41 -4.44
N ILE A 559 23.55 9.08 -3.98
CA ILE A 559 22.35 9.04 -4.83
C ILE A 559 21.83 10.46 -5.00
N LEU A 560 21.81 10.94 -6.24
CA LEU A 560 21.14 12.19 -6.62
C LEU A 560 19.84 11.81 -7.31
N CYS A 561 18.72 12.24 -6.76
CA CYS A 561 17.41 11.91 -7.27
C CYS A 561 16.46 13.10 -7.17
N LEU A 562 15.63 13.25 -8.20
CA LEU A 562 14.50 14.18 -8.20
C LEU A 562 13.24 13.39 -7.83
N LEU A 563 12.50 13.89 -6.85
CA LEU A 563 11.22 13.38 -6.41
C LEU A 563 10.14 14.34 -6.93
N PRO A 564 9.45 14.04 -8.03
CA PRO A 564 8.38 14.90 -8.53
C PRO A 564 7.29 15.12 -7.47
N ALA A 565 6.53 16.20 -7.62
CA ALA A 565 5.34 16.42 -6.80
C ALA A 565 4.40 15.20 -6.88
N HIS A 566 3.79 14.82 -5.78
CA HIS A 566 2.85 13.68 -5.70
C HIS A 566 3.38 12.42 -6.39
N SER A 567 4.54 11.92 -5.98
CA SER A 567 5.16 10.74 -6.63
C SER A 567 5.66 9.70 -5.64
N VAL A 568 5.82 8.47 -6.15
CA VAL A 568 6.62 7.44 -5.47
C VAL A 568 7.78 7.05 -6.38
N ILE A 569 8.99 7.07 -5.83
CA ILE A 569 10.22 6.67 -6.53
C ILE A 569 10.86 5.51 -5.78
N VAL A 570 11.15 4.45 -6.52
CA VAL A 570 11.90 3.29 -6.00
C VAL A 570 13.19 3.13 -6.77
N LEU A 571 14.30 3.08 -6.03
CA LEU A 571 15.64 2.81 -6.55
C LEU A 571 16.04 1.41 -6.10
N LYS A 572 16.14 0.47 -7.04
CA LYS A 572 16.51 -0.92 -6.76
C LYS A 572 17.93 -1.17 -7.26
N GLN A 573 18.84 -1.51 -6.36
CA GLN A 573 20.21 -1.88 -6.71
C GLN A 573 20.23 -3.14 -7.59
N GLU A 574 21.00 -3.10 -8.70
CA GLU A 574 21.20 -4.23 -9.63
C GLU A 574 22.11 -5.32 -9.05
#